data_a00e6a09ba54083558aa4f96681ce84e
#
_entry.id   a00e6a09ba54083558aa4f96681ce84e
#
_cell.length_a   1.000
_cell.length_b   1.000
_cell.length_c   1.000
_cell.angle_alpha   90.00
_cell.angle_beta   90.00
_cell.angle_gamma   90.00
#
_symmetry.space_group_name_H-M   'P 1'
#
loop_
_entity.id
_entity.type
_entity.pdbx_description
1 polymer ?
#
loop_
_entity_poly.entity_id
_entity_poly.type
_entity_poly.pdbx_seq_one_letter_code
_entity_poly.pdbx_strand_id
1 'polypeptide(L)'
;AVQLSDIPAETMSSIKTATVGDSSALKVGEPVVAIGNALGYGQSVTTGIISAKDREATIENKTMKLLQTDAAINGGNSGGALLNSKGEVIGINVAKYSSSGSSTSASVEGMGFAIPITSVRSIISNLETKTTRQKLAADKQGYLGITSKYDVTPDISEAYQMPTGVYVYETTKNGPADKAGIQSGDIIRKFDGQEVDSMESLQSIIQYYQPGEKIKVTIAYASGRTYKEKEVTVTLGKKSDVTNSETQAEQ
;
A
#
# COMPACT_ATOMS: atom_id res chain seq x y z
N ALA A 1 -6.31 5.04 -2.71
CA ALA A 1 -6.82 6.36 -3.08
C ALA A 1 -7.16 6.38 -4.57
N VAL A 2 -8.19 7.11 -4.95
CA VAL A 2 -8.64 7.30 -6.34
C VAL A 2 -8.67 8.80 -6.58
N GLN A 3 -8.10 9.25 -7.70
CA GLN A 3 -8.22 10.62 -8.18
C GLN A 3 -9.30 10.68 -9.26
N LEU A 4 -10.23 11.62 -9.13
CA LEU A 4 -11.22 11.92 -10.17
C LEU A 4 -10.66 13.03 -11.07
N SER A 5 -10.78 12.88 -12.40
CA SER A 5 -10.43 13.90 -13.40
C SER A 5 -11.67 14.25 -14.21
N ASP A 6 -11.57 15.37 -14.94
CA ASP A 6 -12.58 15.82 -15.89
C ASP A 6 -13.99 15.97 -15.28
N ILE A 7 -14.05 16.39 -14.03
CA ILE A 7 -15.33 16.61 -13.33
C ILE A 7 -15.97 17.89 -13.89
N PRO A 8 -17.24 17.83 -14.36
CA PRO A 8 -17.96 19.02 -14.80
C PRO A 8 -18.00 20.10 -13.70
N ALA A 9 -17.90 21.38 -14.07
CA ALA A 9 -17.87 22.51 -13.12
C ALA A 9 -19.11 22.55 -12.21
N GLU A 10 -20.27 22.19 -12.73
CA GLU A 10 -21.53 22.09 -11.99
C GLU A 10 -21.43 21.02 -10.88
N THR A 11 -20.89 19.84 -11.21
CA THR A 11 -20.67 18.76 -10.26
C THR A 11 -19.64 19.16 -9.21
N MET A 12 -18.52 19.79 -9.63
CA MET A 12 -17.50 20.29 -8.69
C MET A 12 -18.07 21.29 -7.69
N SER A 13 -18.99 22.17 -8.08
CA SER A 13 -19.61 23.14 -7.19
C SER A 13 -20.51 22.48 -6.13
N SER A 14 -21.01 21.29 -6.38
CA SER A 14 -21.88 20.53 -5.45
C SER A 14 -21.10 19.58 -4.52
N ILE A 15 -19.83 19.27 -4.82
CA ILE A 15 -19.01 18.39 -4.01
C ILE A 15 -18.61 19.10 -2.72
N LYS A 16 -18.91 18.44 -1.58
CA LYS A 16 -18.42 18.85 -0.27
C LYS A 16 -17.36 17.86 0.20
N THR A 17 -16.17 18.37 0.50
CA THR A 17 -15.09 17.56 1.07
C THR A 17 -15.37 17.26 2.54
N ALA A 18 -15.12 16.00 2.95
CA ALA A 18 -15.24 15.60 4.34
C ALA A 18 -14.08 16.19 5.17
N THR A 19 -14.38 16.60 6.39
CA THR A 19 -13.35 17.00 7.36
C THR A 19 -12.72 15.76 7.98
N VAL A 20 -11.40 15.70 8.00
CA VAL A 20 -10.64 14.63 8.65
C VAL A 20 -10.46 14.97 10.13
N GLY A 21 -11.02 14.15 11.01
CA GLY A 21 -10.95 14.29 12.46
C GLY A 21 -9.65 13.72 13.06
N ASP A 22 -9.62 13.61 14.38
CA ASP A 22 -8.53 13.02 15.15
C ASP A 22 -8.99 11.78 15.90
N SER A 23 -8.64 10.58 15.41
CA SER A 23 -9.01 9.33 16.07
C SER A 23 -8.23 9.05 17.35
N SER A 24 -7.11 9.73 17.59
CA SER A 24 -6.33 9.55 18.83
C SER A 24 -7.04 10.17 20.04
N ALA A 25 -7.79 11.25 19.83
CA ALA A 25 -8.52 11.97 20.87
C ALA A 25 -9.86 11.32 21.27
N LEU A 26 -10.34 10.30 20.54
CA LEU A 26 -11.60 9.62 20.81
C LEU A 26 -11.63 8.95 22.17
N LYS A 27 -12.82 8.91 22.77
CA LYS A 27 -13.09 8.20 24.03
C LYS A 27 -14.10 7.07 23.79
N VAL A 28 -13.97 6.01 24.57
CA VAL A 28 -14.98 4.94 24.60
C VAL A 28 -16.32 5.54 25.07
N GLY A 29 -17.41 5.15 24.42
CA GLY A 29 -18.75 5.69 24.63
C GLY A 29 -19.10 6.87 23.74
N GLU A 30 -18.18 7.46 22.99
CA GLU A 30 -18.50 8.54 22.04
C GLU A 30 -19.36 8.02 20.88
N PRO A 31 -20.44 8.77 20.51
CA PRO A 31 -21.32 8.37 19.42
C PRO A 31 -20.59 8.46 18.07
N VAL A 32 -20.91 7.50 17.22
CA VAL A 32 -20.37 7.40 15.85
C VAL A 32 -21.46 7.06 14.83
N VAL A 33 -21.19 7.44 13.58
CA VAL A 33 -22.03 7.18 12.42
C VAL A 33 -21.18 6.48 11.36
N ALA A 34 -21.58 5.28 10.95
CA ALA A 34 -20.97 4.61 9.83
C ALA A 34 -21.80 4.80 8.57
N ILE A 35 -21.17 5.22 7.48
CA ILE A 35 -21.80 5.47 6.19
C ILE A 35 -21.18 4.56 5.13
N GLY A 36 -22.02 4.03 4.26
CA GLY A 36 -21.61 3.22 3.12
C GLY A 36 -22.73 3.02 2.12
N ASN A 37 -22.51 2.13 1.15
CA ASN A 37 -23.52 1.72 0.16
C ASN A 37 -23.73 0.21 0.27
N ALA A 38 -24.53 -0.20 1.25
CA ALA A 38 -24.78 -1.60 1.52
C ALA A 38 -25.47 -2.28 0.32
N LEU A 39 -24.80 -3.30 -0.23
CA LEU A 39 -25.32 -4.13 -1.33
C LEU A 39 -25.67 -3.37 -2.62
N GLY A 40 -25.20 -2.13 -2.80
CA GLY A 40 -25.51 -1.32 -3.99
C GLY A 40 -26.92 -0.74 -4.03
N TYR A 41 -27.70 -0.88 -2.95
CA TYR A 41 -29.07 -0.33 -2.86
C TYR A 41 -29.15 1.15 -2.47
N GLY A 42 -28.00 1.86 -2.47
CA GLY A 42 -27.91 3.25 -2.08
C GLY A 42 -27.20 3.46 -0.75
N GLN A 43 -27.10 4.72 -0.33
CA GLN A 43 -26.45 5.07 0.94
C GLN A 43 -27.18 4.40 2.12
N SER A 44 -26.40 3.71 2.95
CA SER A 44 -26.85 3.20 4.25
C SER A 44 -26.09 3.93 5.37
N VAL A 45 -26.81 4.22 6.44
CA VAL A 45 -26.30 4.89 7.63
C VAL A 45 -26.62 4.01 8.83
N THR A 46 -25.59 3.70 9.62
CA THR A 46 -25.77 3.00 10.90
C THR A 46 -25.14 3.85 12.01
N THR A 47 -25.64 3.75 13.23
CA THR A 47 -25.16 4.49 14.38
C THR A 47 -24.77 3.55 15.51
N GLY A 48 -23.84 3.99 16.32
CA GLY A 48 -23.37 3.30 17.50
C GLY A 48 -22.42 4.17 18.30
N ILE A 49 -21.55 3.54 19.07
CA ILE A 49 -20.52 4.20 19.89
C ILE A 49 -19.14 3.59 19.62
N ILE A 50 -18.09 4.27 20.03
CA ILE A 50 -16.76 3.68 20.18
C ILE A 50 -16.82 2.68 21.35
N SER A 51 -16.77 1.39 21.06
CA SER A 51 -16.82 0.33 22.08
C SER A 51 -15.42 0.05 22.66
N ALA A 52 -14.37 0.19 21.86
CA ALA A 52 -12.97 0.08 22.30
C ALA A 52 -12.01 0.76 21.33
N LYS A 53 -10.79 1.04 21.81
CA LYS A 53 -9.67 1.57 21.03
C LYS A 53 -8.52 0.59 21.06
N ASP A 54 -7.62 0.71 20.09
CA ASP A 54 -6.37 -0.06 20.01
C ASP A 54 -6.55 -1.59 20.04
N ARG A 55 -7.67 -2.09 19.49
CA ARG A 55 -7.89 -3.53 19.33
C ARG A 55 -6.96 -4.09 18.26
N GLU A 56 -6.04 -4.94 18.65
CA GLU A 56 -5.20 -5.65 17.70
C GLU A 56 -6.03 -6.66 16.90
N ALA A 57 -5.96 -6.55 15.61
CA ALA A 57 -6.62 -7.44 14.67
C ALA A 57 -5.74 -7.70 13.46
N THR A 58 -5.76 -8.92 12.96
CA THR A 58 -5.06 -9.29 11.73
C THR A 58 -6.01 -9.23 10.55
N ILE A 59 -5.72 -8.36 9.60
CA ILE A 59 -6.46 -8.19 8.34
C ILE A 59 -5.48 -8.44 7.22
N GLU A 60 -5.79 -9.39 6.33
CA GLU A 60 -4.93 -9.74 5.18
C GLU A 60 -3.46 -9.94 5.56
N ASN A 61 -3.21 -10.73 6.61
CA ASN A 61 -1.89 -11.04 7.17
C ASN A 61 -1.11 -9.83 7.75
N LYS A 62 -1.79 -8.71 8.02
CA LYS A 62 -1.21 -7.55 8.71
C LYS A 62 -1.91 -7.31 10.03
N THR A 63 -1.16 -7.35 11.12
CA THR A 63 -1.68 -6.97 12.45
C THR A 63 -1.69 -5.45 12.58
N MET A 64 -2.85 -4.89 12.90
CA MET A 64 -3.02 -3.46 13.10
C MET A 64 -3.96 -3.17 14.26
N LYS A 65 -3.84 -1.96 14.82
CA LYS A 65 -4.74 -1.48 15.89
C LYS A 65 -5.95 -0.84 15.27
N LEU A 66 -7.15 -1.28 15.68
CA LEU A 66 -8.44 -0.85 15.15
C LEU A 66 -9.27 -0.16 16.23
N LEU A 67 -10.20 0.69 15.78
CA LEU A 67 -11.36 1.13 16.55
C LEU A 67 -12.41 0.03 16.52
N GLN A 68 -13.03 -0.25 17.66
CA GLN A 68 -14.20 -1.12 17.77
C GLN A 68 -15.45 -0.27 17.96
N THR A 69 -16.53 -0.62 17.29
CA THR A 69 -17.84 0.03 17.41
C THR A 69 -18.96 -1.02 17.41
N ASP A 70 -20.08 -0.70 18.02
CA ASP A 70 -21.33 -1.48 17.93
C ASP A 70 -22.25 -0.99 16.78
N ALA A 71 -21.85 0.08 16.07
CA ALA A 71 -22.50 0.44 14.82
C ALA A 71 -22.39 -0.76 13.84
N ALA A 72 -23.51 -1.10 13.19
CA ALA A 72 -23.55 -2.25 12.29
C ALA A 72 -22.61 -2.03 11.08
N ILE A 73 -21.52 -2.79 11.01
CA ILE A 73 -20.59 -2.83 9.88
C ILE A 73 -20.81 -4.11 9.10
N ASN A 74 -21.24 -3.98 7.85
CA ASN A 74 -21.62 -5.07 6.97
C ASN A 74 -20.91 -4.95 5.60
N GLY A 75 -21.03 -5.99 4.78
CA GLY A 75 -20.64 -5.91 3.38
C GLY A 75 -21.39 -4.80 2.66
N GLY A 76 -20.64 -3.80 2.15
CA GLY A 76 -21.18 -2.61 1.48
C GLY A 76 -20.95 -1.29 2.23
N ASN A 77 -20.76 -1.27 3.56
CA ASN A 77 -20.21 -0.09 4.22
C ASN A 77 -18.70 -0.22 4.54
N SER A 78 -18.10 -1.38 4.26
CA SER A 78 -16.64 -1.56 4.29
C SER A 78 -15.95 -0.63 3.28
N GLY A 79 -14.88 0.04 3.70
CA GLY A 79 -14.23 1.10 2.94
C GLY A 79 -14.93 2.48 3.07
N GLY A 80 -16.14 2.51 3.62
CA GLY A 80 -16.86 3.75 3.93
C GLY A 80 -16.34 4.44 5.19
N ALA A 81 -16.88 5.64 5.46
CA ALA A 81 -16.44 6.48 6.56
C ALA A 81 -17.11 6.08 7.89
N LEU A 82 -16.32 6.13 8.98
CA LEU A 82 -16.80 6.25 10.34
C LEU A 82 -16.67 7.72 10.76
N LEU A 83 -17.75 8.33 11.17
CA LEU A 83 -17.84 9.74 11.53
C LEU A 83 -18.08 9.90 13.04
N ASN A 84 -17.58 10.98 13.61
CA ASN A 84 -17.95 11.41 14.96
C ASN A 84 -19.24 12.28 14.94
N SER A 85 -19.70 12.74 16.10
CA SER A 85 -20.88 13.59 16.24
C SER A 85 -20.77 14.97 15.57
N LYS A 86 -19.56 15.40 15.17
CA LYS A 86 -19.33 16.63 14.40
C LYS A 86 -19.34 16.41 12.89
N GLY A 87 -19.51 15.16 12.42
CA GLY A 87 -19.41 14.80 11.01
C GLY A 87 -17.97 14.70 10.49
N GLU A 88 -16.97 14.63 11.36
CA GLU A 88 -15.58 14.48 10.99
C GLU A 88 -15.26 12.98 10.79
N VAL A 89 -14.47 12.64 9.76
CA VAL A 89 -14.02 11.25 9.50
C VAL A 89 -12.97 10.86 10.53
N ILE A 90 -13.31 9.87 11.35
CA ILE A 90 -12.44 9.33 12.41
C ILE A 90 -11.91 7.94 12.10
N GLY A 91 -12.47 7.28 11.10
CA GLY A 91 -12.04 5.94 10.69
C GLY A 91 -12.56 5.51 9.33
N ILE A 92 -12.01 4.41 8.84
CA ILE A 92 -12.43 3.71 7.63
C ILE A 92 -13.00 2.36 8.04
N ASN A 93 -14.27 2.09 7.72
CA ASN A 93 -14.97 0.87 8.13
C ASN A 93 -14.33 -0.39 7.52
N VAL A 94 -14.27 -1.48 8.31
CA VAL A 94 -13.75 -2.78 7.89
C VAL A 94 -14.78 -3.87 8.20
N ALA A 95 -15.40 -4.45 7.16
CA ALA A 95 -16.48 -5.42 7.31
C ALA A 95 -16.03 -6.87 7.52
N LYS A 96 -14.72 -7.17 7.43
CA LYS A 96 -14.21 -8.52 7.61
C LYS A 96 -13.19 -8.58 8.72
N TYR A 97 -13.62 -8.97 9.90
CA TYR A 97 -12.76 -9.57 10.91
C TYR A 97 -13.04 -11.07 10.92
N SER A 98 -12.15 -11.85 10.34
CA SER A 98 -12.15 -13.31 10.50
C SER A 98 -11.19 -13.62 11.65
N SER A 99 -11.70 -14.02 12.80
CA SER A 99 -10.85 -14.68 13.78
C SER A 99 -10.41 -16.02 13.17
N SER A 100 -9.19 -16.08 12.66
CA SER A 100 -8.56 -17.33 12.25
C SER A 100 -8.27 -18.17 13.49
N GLY A 101 -9.17 -19.10 13.79
CA GLY A 101 -8.96 -20.06 14.87
C GLY A 101 -10.25 -20.71 15.35
N SER A 102 -10.46 -21.91 14.88
CA SER A 102 -11.47 -22.88 15.36
C SER A 102 -12.86 -22.79 14.74
N SER A 103 -13.25 -23.91 14.15
CA SER A 103 -14.52 -24.20 13.48
C SER A 103 -15.77 -24.26 14.40
N THR A 104 -15.70 -23.64 15.59
CA THR A 104 -16.77 -23.57 16.58
C THR A 104 -17.05 -22.15 17.10
N SER A 105 -16.60 -21.10 16.38
CA SER A 105 -16.87 -19.72 16.81
C SER A 105 -18.29 -19.34 16.45
N ALA A 106 -19.12 -19.13 17.48
CA ALA A 106 -20.35 -18.37 17.32
C ALA A 106 -20.05 -17.06 16.59
N SER A 107 -20.83 -16.70 15.56
CA SER A 107 -20.75 -15.40 14.93
C SER A 107 -20.96 -14.34 16.01
N VAL A 108 -19.95 -13.56 16.32
CA VAL A 108 -20.08 -12.47 17.29
C VAL A 108 -20.79 -11.33 16.55
N GLU A 109 -22.08 -11.21 16.74
CA GLU A 109 -22.87 -10.10 16.23
C GLU A 109 -22.62 -8.84 17.08
N GLY A 110 -22.71 -7.66 16.46
CA GLY A 110 -22.57 -6.38 17.15
C GLY A 110 -21.14 -5.90 17.39
N MET A 111 -20.14 -6.47 16.72
CA MET A 111 -18.77 -5.94 16.71
C MET A 111 -18.37 -5.49 15.32
N GLY A 112 -18.31 -4.18 15.11
CA GLY A 112 -17.74 -3.54 13.93
C GLY A 112 -16.33 -3.03 14.21
N PHE A 113 -15.52 -2.91 13.17
CA PHE A 113 -14.17 -2.39 13.24
C PHE A 113 -13.93 -1.29 12.22
N ALA A 114 -13.07 -0.35 12.57
CA ALA A 114 -12.61 0.68 11.66
C ALA A 114 -11.11 0.95 11.84
N ILE A 115 -10.41 1.21 10.74
CA ILE A 115 -9.03 1.66 10.74
C ILE A 115 -9.01 3.11 11.24
N PRO A 116 -8.25 3.44 12.31
CA PRO A 116 -8.18 4.80 12.81
C PRO A 116 -7.65 5.75 11.74
N ILE A 117 -8.31 6.89 11.52
CA ILE A 117 -7.89 7.84 10.46
C ILE A 117 -6.50 8.42 10.73
N THR A 118 -6.11 8.56 11.99
CA THR A 118 -4.79 9.07 12.37
C THR A 118 -3.65 8.15 11.91
N SER A 119 -3.89 6.82 11.90
CA SER A 119 -2.89 5.83 11.43
C SER A 119 -2.60 5.94 9.94
N VAL A 120 -3.54 6.43 9.14
CA VAL A 120 -3.41 6.54 7.68
C VAL A 120 -3.20 7.96 7.17
N ARG A 121 -3.18 8.95 8.07
CA ARG A 121 -3.04 10.37 7.71
C ARG A 121 -1.78 10.65 6.89
N SER A 122 -0.64 10.08 7.27
CA SER A 122 0.62 10.24 6.53
C SER A 122 0.53 9.61 5.14
N ILE A 123 -0.17 8.48 5.01
CA ILE A 123 -0.39 7.81 3.73
C ILE A 123 -1.28 8.69 2.84
N ILE A 124 -2.36 9.25 3.38
CA ILE A 124 -3.26 10.17 2.67
C ILE A 124 -2.47 11.37 2.15
N SER A 125 -1.72 12.07 3.02
CA SER A 125 -0.91 13.22 2.62
C SER A 125 0.13 12.89 1.55
N ASN A 126 0.77 11.73 1.64
CA ASN A 126 1.70 11.26 0.62
C ASN A 126 1.00 10.98 -0.71
N LEU A 127 -0.22 10.43 -0.68
CA LEU A 127 -1.00 10.15 -1.89
C LEU A 127 -1.56 11.41 -2.54
N GLU A 128 -1.95 12.41 -1.75
CA GLU A 128 -2.42 13.72 -2.25
C GLU A 128 -1.33 14.49 -3.00
N THR A 129 -0.08 14.31 -2.62
CA THR A 129 1.07 14.99 -3.26
C THR A 129 1.65 14.20 -4.44
N LYS A 130 1.24 12.95 -4.64
CA LYS A 130 1.73 12.13 -5.76
C LYS A 130 1.14 12.58 -7.09
N THR A 131 2.01 12.76 -8.07
CA THR A 131 1.59 12.94 -9.46
C THR A 131 0.93 11.65 -9.96
N THR A 132 -0.30 11.77 -10.47
CA THR A 132 -1.00 10.63 -11.09
C THR A 132 -0.25 10.22 -12.36
N ARG A 133 0.10 8.94 -12.45
CA ARG A 133 0.79 8.38 -13.62
C ARG A 133 -0.17 7.49 -14.40
N GLN A 134 -0.11 7.57 -15.72
CA GLN A 134 -0.81 6.63 -16.58
C GLN A 134 0.08 5.44 -16.90
N LYS A 135 -0.54 4.27 -17.06
CA LYS A 135 0.18 3.07 -17.51
C LYS A 135 0.71 3.30 -18.93
N LEU A 136 1.99 3.07 -19.11
CA LEU A 136 2.66 3.25 -20.39
C LEU A 136 2.55 1.99 -21.25
N ALA A 137 2.58 2.18 -22.57
CA ALA A 137 2.76 1.08 -23.51
C ALA A 137 4.10 0.36 -23.24
N ALA A 138 4.18 -0.93 -23.49
CA ALA A 138 5.32 -1.77 -23.09
C ALA A 138 6.68 -1.28 -23.63
N ASP A 139 6.69 -0.69 -24.82
CA ASP A 139 7.87 -0.12 -25.47
C ASP A 139 8.34 1.22 -24.86
N LYS A 140 7.48 1.86 -24.07
CA LYS A 140 7.72 3.13 -23.37
C LYS A 140 7.99 2.98 -21.89
N GLN A 141 7.94 1.76 -21.38
CA GLN A 141 8.18 1.49 -19.95
C GLN A 141 9.66 1.54 -19.62
N GLY A 142 9.95 2.05 -18.43
CA GLY A 142 11.29 2.03 -17.87
C GLY A 142 11.77 0.61 -17.56
N TYR A 143 13.09 0.45 -17.53
CA TYR A 143 13.75 -0.81 -17.23
C TYR A 143 14.76 -0.62 -16.11
N LEU A 144 14.71 -1.48 -15.09
CA LEU A 144 15.60 -1.43 -13.93
C LEU A 144 16.89 -2.22 -14.15
N GLY A 145 16.82 -3.31 -14.89
CA GLY A 145 18.00 -4.13 -15.19
C GLY A 145 18.38 -5.08 -14.06
N ILE A 146 17.41 -5.78 -13.50
CA ILE A 146 17.63 -6.84 -12.51
C ILE A 146 16.96 -8.13 -12.95
N THR A 147 17.49 -9.26 -12.46
CA THR A 147 16.88 -10.57 -12.50
C THR A 147 16.65 -11.03 -11.07
N SER A 148 15.45 -11.55 -10.78
CA SER A 148 15.14 -12.22 -9.53
C SER A 148 14.72 -13.66 -9.82
N LYS A 149 15.09 -14.60 -8.95
CA LYS A 149 14.65 -15.99 -8.99
C LYS A 149 13.61 -16.30 -7.93
N TYR A 150 13.56 -15.50 -6.87
CA TYR A 150 12.59 -15.63 -5.78
C TYR A 150 12.45 -14.32 -5.06
N ASP A 151 11.30 -14.14 -4.42
CA ASP A 151 11.03 -13.02 -3.54
C ASP A 151 11.27 -13.46 -2.09
N VAL A 152 11.75 -12.55 -1.24
CA VAL A 152 11.88 -12.81 0.19
C VAL A 152 10.51 -12.59 0.84
N THR A 153 9.75 -13.68 0.92
CA THR A 153 8.44 -13.73 1.58
C THR A 153 8.59 -13.62 3.11
N PRO A 154 7.52 -13.38 3.88
CA PRO A 154 7.56 -13.39 5.34
C PRO A 154 8.15 -14.68 5.92
N ASP A 155 7.82 -15.85 5.36
CA ASP A 155 8.34 -17.14 5.80
C ASP A 155 9.85 -17.26 5.59
N ILE A 156 10.35 -16.81 4.42
CA ILE A 156 11.79 -16.77 4.13
C ILE A 156 12.49 -15.76 5.04
N SER A 157 11.85 -14.61 5.26
CA SER A 157 12.34 -13.55 6.16
C SER A 157 12.56 -14.08 7.57
N GLU A 158 11.60 -14.80 8.11
CA GLU A 158 11.70 -15.39 9.45
C GLU A 158 12.77 -16.50 9.51
N ALA A 159 12.80 -17.41 8.53
CA ALA A 159 13.72 -18.53 8.50
C ALA A 159 15.19 -18.12 8.35
N TYR A 160 15.46 -17.07 7.56
CA TYR A 160 16.84 -16.66 7.21
C TYR A 160 17.21 -15.28 7.76
N GLN A 161 16.37 -14.64 8.55
CA GLN A 161 16.56 -13.28 9.10
C GLN A 161 16.90 -12.24 8.02
N MET A 162 16.24 -12.38 6.87
CA MET A 162 16.37 -11.48 5.73
C MET A 162 15.19 -10.49 5.70
N PRO A 163 15.37 -9.22 5.28
CA PRO A 163 14.24 -8.33 5.03
C PRO A 163 13.35 -8.85 3.90
N THR A 164 12.03 -8.69 4.01
CA THR A 164 11.10 -9.01 2.90
C THR A 164 11.36 -8.12 1.68
N GLY A 165 11.10 -8.59 0.47
CA GLY A 165 11.25 -7.82 -0.77
C GLY A 165 11.76 -8.65 -1.94
N VAL A 166 12.16 -7.98 -3.02
CA VAL A 166 12.68 -8.62 -4.23
C VAL A 166 14.17 -8.90 -4.10
N TYR A 167 14.54 -10.16 -4.07
CA TYR A 167 15.95 -10.57 -4.05
C TYR A 167 16.60 -10.35 -5.42
N VAL A 168 17.65 -9.56 -5.47
CA VAL A 168 18.44 -9.32 -6.69
C VAL A 168 19.39 -10.50 -6.90
N TYR A 169 19.03 -11.37 -7.84
CA TYR A 169 19.89 -12.50 -8.20
C TYR A 169 21.07 -12.03 -9.08
N GLU A 170 20.77 -11.17 -10.04
CA GLU A 170 21.75 -10.62 -10.99
C GLU A 170 21.32 -9.23 -11.47
N THR A 171 22.30 -8.37 -11.76
CA THR A 171 22.08 -7.11 -12.45
C THR A 171 22.61 -7.17 -13.87
N THR A 172 21.91 -6.56 -14.81
CA THR A 172 22.41 -6.41 -16.18
C THR A 172 23.66 -5.53 -16.17
N LYS A 173 24.77 -6.06 -16.70
CA LYS A 173 26.05 -5.33 -16.77
C LYS A 173 25.90 -3.99 -17.49
N ASN A 174 26.41 -2.94 -16.89
CA ASN A 174 26.23 -1.54 -17.32
C ASN A 174 24.74 -1.09 -17.42
N GLY A 175 23.81 -1.86 -16.87
CA GLY A 175 22.40 -1.50 -16.78
C GLY A 175 22.11 -0.44 -15.72
N PRO A 176 20.86 -0.01 -15.61
CA PRO A 176 20.43 1.01 -14.64
C PRO A 176 20.74 0.65 -13.18
N ALA A 177 20.42 -0.57 -12.75
CA ALA A 177 20.66 -1.05 -11.39
C ALA A 177 22.16 -1.15 -11.09
N ASP A 178 22.95 -1.73 -12.00
CA ASP A 178 24.40 -1.87 -11.88
C ASP A 178 25.07 -0.49 -11.75
N LYS A 179 24.73 0.47 -12.61
CA LYS A 179 25.21 1.86 -12.54
C LYS A 179 24.85 2.58 -11.24
N ALA A 180 23.73 2.21 -10.63
CA ALA A 180 23.30 2.77 -9.35
C ALA A 180 23.94 2.07 -8.14
N GLY A 181 24.76 1.04 -8.36
CA GLY A 181 25.45 0.29 -7.32
C GLY A 181 24.56 -0.72 -6.59
N ILE A 182 23.51 -1.18 -7.23
CA ILE A 182 22.73 -2.36 -6.81
C ILE A 182 23.49 -3.59 -7.26
N GLN A 183 23.62 -4.60 -6.38
CA GLN A 183 24.42 -5.80 -6.62
C GLN A 183 23.62 -7.07 -6.37
N SER A 184 24.12 -8.19 -6.85
CA SER A 184 23.61 -9.51 -6.49
C SER A 184 23.68 -9.69 -4.98
N GLY A 185 22.61 -10.20 -4.37
CA GLY A 185 22.44 -10.34 -2.93
C GLY A 185 21.73 -9.16 -2.24
N ASP A 186 21.54 -8.04 -2.91
CA ASP A 186 20.69 -6.95 -2.40
C ASP A 186 19.21 -7.33 -2.46
N ILE A 187 18.40 -6.70 -1.62
CA ILE A 187 16.94 -6.91 -1.58
C ILE A 187 16.27 -5.55 -1.81
N ILE A 188 15.49 -5.44 -2.88
CA ILE A 188 14.71 -4.23 -3.14
C ILE A 188 13.50 -4.20 -2.21
N ARG A 189 13.41 -3.14 -1.39
CA ARG A 189 12.38 -2.92 -0.38
C ARG A 189 11.33 -1.91 -0.82
N LYS A 190 11.79 -0.84 -1.49
CA LYS A 190 10.91 0.24 -1.96
C LYS A 190 11.36 0.74 -3.32
N PHE A 191 10.39 1.13 -4.13
CA PHE A 191 10.58 1.80 -5.41
C PHE A 191 9.75 3.08 -5.42
N ASP A 192 10.40 4.23 -5.54
CA ASP A 192 9.79 5.57 -5.44
C ASP A 192 8.92 5.73 -4.16
N GLY A 193 9.47 5.26 -3.02
CA GLY A 193 8.80 5.28 -1.72
C GLY A 193 7.66 4.27 -1.56
N GLN A 194 7.30 3.50 -2.58
CA GLN A 194 6.30 2.42 -2.53
C GLN A 194 6.96 1.13 -2.08
N GLU A 195 6.36 0.42 -1.13
CA GLU A 195 6.84 -0.89 -0.71
C GLU A 195 6.73 -1.90 -1.85
N VAL A 196 7.75 -2.74 -1.96
CA VAL A 196 7.88 -3.80 -2.96
C VAL A 196 8.12 -5.11 -2.22
N ASP A 197 7.19 -6.04 -2.34
CA ASP A 197 7.22 -7.35 -1.68
C ASP A 197 7.48 -8.50 -2.65
N SER A 198 7.32 -8.26 -3.95
CA SER A 198 7.47 -9.26 -5.01
C SER A 198 7.95 -8.64 -6.31
N MET A 199 8.53 -9.47 -7.19
CA MET A 199 8.90 -9.05 -8.54
C MET A 199 7.67 -8.61 -9.35
N GLU A 200 6.52 -9.23 -9.11
CA GLU A 200 5.25 -8.84 -9.73
C GLU A 200 4.83 -7.43 -9.29
N SER A 201 4.91 -7.14 -7.98
CA SER A 201 4.59 -5.80 -7.47
C SER A 201 5.56 -4.75 -8.02
N LEU A 202 6.86 -5.04 -8.10
CA LEU A 202 7.86 -4.15 -8.70
C LEU A 202 7.54 -3.88 -10.18
N GLN A 203 7.24 -4.92 -10.96
CA GLN A 203 6.88 -4.78 -12.36
C GLN A 203 5.59 -3.98 -12.54
N SER A 204 4.60 -4.18 -11.68
CA SER A 204 3.35 -3.43 -11.69
C SER A 204 3.53 -1.93 -11.44
N ILE A 205 4.57 -1.56 -10.69
CA ILE A 205 4.92 -0.16 -10.42
C ILE A 205 5.72 0.43 -11.60
N ILE A 206 6.75 -0.27 -12.08
CA ILE A 206 7.66 0.24 -13.13
C ILE A 206 6.91 0.60 -14.43
N GLN A 207 5.81 -0.09 -14.75
CA GLN A 207 5.03 0.17 -15.97
C GLN A 207 4.45 1.60 -16.08
N TYR A 208 4.52 2.38 -15.00
CA TYR A 208 4.09 3.78 -14.97
C TYR A 208 5.25 4.79 -15.11
N TYR A 209 6.49 4.31 -15.26
CA TYR A 209 7.69 5.15 -15.31
C TYR A 209 8.37 5.05 -16.67
N GLN A 210 8.88 6.18 -17.16
CA GLN A 210 9.55 6.27 -18.46
C GLN A 210 11.06 5.98 -18.32
N PRO A 211 11.72 5.54 -19.40
CA PRO A 211 13.16 5.54 -19.48
C PRO A 211 13.72 6.97 -19.26
N GLY A 212 14.84 7.07 -18.56
CA GLY A 212 15.47 8.34 -18.21
C GLY A 212 14.99 8.96 -16.90
N GLU A 213 13.88 8.48 -16.30
CA GLU A 213 13.46 8.96 -14.99
C GLU A 213 14.43 8.52 -13.90
N LYS A 214 14.72 9.44 -12.96
CA LYS A 214 15.53 9.18 -11.78
C LYS A 214 14.64 8.80 -10.61
N ILE A 215 14.77 7.57 -10.14
CA ILE A 215 13.92 6.97 -9.12
C ILE A 215 14.75 6.63 -7.88
N LYS A 216 14.20 6.89 -6.71
CA LYS A 216 14.76 6.46 -5.44
C LYS A 216 14.35 5.01 -5.17
N VAL A 217 15.33 4.15 -5.00
CA VAL A 217 15.13 2.73 -4.68
C VAL A 217 15.75 2.46 -3.31
N THR A 218 14.97 1.97 -2.36
CA THR A 218 15.49 1.51 -1.08
C THR A 218 15.87 0.04 -1.20
N ILE A 219 17.12 -0.25 -0.93
CA ILE A 219 17.64 -1.61 -0.91
C ILE A 219 18.15 -1.98 0.48
N ALA A 220 17.99 -3.25 0.84
CA ALA A 220 18.66 -3.85 1.98
C ALA A 220 19.85 -4.66 1.46
N TYR A 221 21.01 -4.47 2.05
CA TYR A 221 22.27 -5.14 1.70
C TYR A 221 22.87 -5.83 2.92
N ALA A 222 23.57 -6.94 2.69
CA ALA A 222 24.23 -7.67 3.75
C ALA A 222 25.39 -6.87 4.35
N SER A 223 25.42 -6.75 5.69
CA SER A 223 26.47 -6.10 6.47
C SER A 223 26.89 -7.00 7.63
N GLY A 224 27.85 -7.88 7.40
CA GLY A 224 28.21 -8.93 8.34
C GLY A 224 27.09 -9.98 8.47
N ARG A 225 26.53 -10.14 9.68
CA ARG A 225 25.43 -11.06 9.95
C ARG A 225 24.03 -10.41 9.90
N THR A 226 23.96 -9.14 9.52
CA THR A 226 22.70 -8.38 9.51
C THR A 226 22.52 -7.70 8.16
N TYR A 227 21.31 -7.18 7.91
CA TYR A 227 21.01 -6.35 6.75
C TYR A 227 20.93 -4.89 7.19
N LYS A 228 21.42 -3.99 6.32
CA LYS A 228 21.26 -2.54 6.47
C LYS A 228 20.55 -2.00 5.26
N GLU A 229 19.73 -0.96 5.45
CA GLU A 229 19.05 -0.28 4.34
C GLU A 229 19.82 0.94 3.88
N LYS A 230 19.77 1.21 2.58
CA LYS A 230 20.22 2.46 1.97
C LYS A 230 19.30 2.83 0.81
N GLU A 231 19.21 4.11 0.51
CA GLU A 231 18.52 4.63 -0.67
C GLU A 231 19.54 4.91 -1.77
N VAL A 232 19.27 4.41 -2.97
CA VAL A 232 20.06 4.66 -4.18
C VAL A 232 19.19 5.33 -5.23
N THR A 233 19.79 6.20 -6.05
CA THR A 233 19.07 6.82 -7.17
C THR A 233 19.38 6.06 -8.45
N VAL A 234 18.37 5.49 -9.07
CA VAL A 234 18.47 4.76 -10.34
C VAL A 234 17.90 5.61 -11.46
N THR A 235 18.63 5.76 -12.55
CA THR A 235 18.09 6.30 -13.80
C THR A 235 17.59 5.13 -14.65
N LEU A 236 16.28 5.04 -14.87
CA LEU A 236 15.68 3.94 -15.63
C LEU A 236 16.16 3.93 -17.07
N GLY A 237 16.45 2.77 -17.61
CA GLY A 237 16.84 2.55 -19.00
C GLY A 237 15.70 2.05 -19.88
N LYS A 238 15.98 1.80 -21.15
CA LYS A 238 15.11 1.06 -22.06
C LYS A 238 15.55 -0.40 -22.10
N LYS A 239 14.60 -1.31 -22.16
CA LYS A 239 14.91 -2.75 -22.27
C LYS A 239 15.64 -3.06 -23.58
N SER A 240 15.36 -2.33 -24.66
CA SER A 240 16.01 -2.46 -25.96
C SER A 240 17.52 -2.14 -25.95
N ASP A 241 17.96 -1.25 -25.01
CA ASP A 241 19.35 -0.80 -24.99
C ASP A 241 20.30 -1.89 -24.47
N VAL A 242 19.76 -2.90 -23.78
CA VAL A 242 20.52 -4.01 -23.19
C VAL A 242 20.67 -5.17 -24.16
N THR A 243 19.62 -5.50 -24.92
CA THR A 243 19.69 -6.55 -25.96
C THR A 243 20.69 -6.23 -27.06
N ASN A 244 20.91 -4.96 -27.35
CA ASN A 244 21.90 -4.52 -28.37
C ASN A 244 23.35 -4.62 -27.88
N SER A 245 23.60 -4.55 -26.57
CA SER A 245 24.95 -4.66 -26.01
C SER A 245 25.41 -6.11 -25.84
N GLU A 246 24.53 -7.06 -25.66
CA GLU A 246 24.85 -8.50 -25.60
C GLU A 246 25.20 -9.04 -26.99
N THR A 247 24.52 -8.55 -28.04
CA THR A 247 24.78 -8.98 -29.44
C THR A 247 26.10 -8.43 -29.99
N GLN A 248 26.65 -7.33 -29.44
CA GLN A 248 27.93 -6.77 -29.84
C GLN A 248 29.14 -7.34 -29.07
N ALA A 249 28.93 -8.10 -28.00
CA ALA A 249 29.98 -8.71 -27.20
C ALA A 249 30.31 -10.15 -27.67
N GLU A 250 29.57 -10.72 -28.61
CA GLU A 250 29.78 -12.04 -29.22
C GLU A 250 30.32 -11.95 -30.65
N GLN A 251 30.76 -10.81 -31.13
CA GLN A 251 31.52 -10.62 -32.36
C GLN A 251 32.93 -10.14 -32.01
#